data_5b61d73c4e6e441b24b94ce048c33b9e
#
_entry.id   5b61d73c4e6e441b24b94ce048c33b9e
#
_cell.length_a   1.000
_cell.length_b   1.000
_cell.length_c   1.000
_cell.angle_alpha   90.00
_cell.angle_beta   90.00
_cell.angle_gamma   90.00
#
_symmetry.space_group_name_H-M   'P 1'
#
loop_
_entity.id
_entity.type
_entity.pdbx_description
1 polymer ?
#
loop_
_entity_poly.entity_id
_entity_poly.type
_entity_poly.pdbx_seq_one_letter_code
_entity_poly.pdbx_strand_id
1 'polypeptide(L)'
;MWVALVVLIVMSLAGLAMMRQMGTGISVAGNVAFKQNATSTSDVGVEAARAWFVVQPTAVLESNLPAQGYYATWSPPWGPTVDPRQFDWTGGAATATVGAGAADIAMGNTTQYIIQRLCQNTGPVQDGAQVCSDLEDDTTRERGSLDGSSPRLPPSFKPYFRVTTRVVGPRNTVSFTQVILD
;
A
#
# COMPACT_ATOMS: atom_id res chain seq x y z
N MET A 1 -33.44 53.70 19.83
CA MET A 1 -33.95 52.46 19.24
C MET A 1 -33.11 51.98 18.03
N TRP A 2 -32.73 52.82 17.09
CA TRP A 2 -31.95 52.39 15.91
C TRP A 2 -30.59 51.73 16.25
N VAL A 3 -29.86 52.27 17.22
CA VAL A 3 -28.55 51.71 17.65
C VAL A 3 -28.70 50.30 18.21
N ALA A 4 -29.73 50.07 19.00
CA ALA A 4 -29.98 48.72 19.57
C ALA A 4 -30.30 47.70 18.47
N LEU A 5 -31.01 48.11 17.43
CA LEU A 5 -31.35 47.22 16.31
C LEU A 5 -30.11 46.88 15.48
N VAL A 6 -29.21 47.85 15.23
CA VAL A 6 -27.94 47.61 14.53
C VAL A 6 -27.04 46.65 15.33
N VAL A 7 -26.90 46.85 16.63
CA VAL A 7 -26.12 45.97 17.52
C VAL A 7 -26.66 44.54 17.47
N LEU A 8 -27.97 44.34 17.50
CA LEU A 8 -28.60 43.05 17.47
C LEU A 8 -28.35 42.30 16.15
N ILE A 9 -28.40 43.05 15.00
CA ILE A 9 -28.06 42.49 13.69
C ILE A 9 -26.57 42.04 13.62
N VAL A 10 -25.65 42.86 14.11
CA VAL A 10 -24.22 42.54 14.10
C VAL A 10 -23.92 41.34 14.96
N MET A 11 -24.51 41.25 16.15
CA MET A 11 -24.33 40.06 17.01
C MET A 11 -24.92 38.81 16.38
N SER A 12 -26.06 38.88 15.72
CA SER A 12 -26.66 37.77 15.01
C SER A 12 -25.78 37.27 13.85
N LEU A 13 -25.23 38.19 13.07
CA LEU A 13 -24.30 37.84 11.98
C LEU A 13 -23.00 37.23 12.49
N ALA A 14 -22.43 37.73 13.58
CA ALA A 14 -21.26 37.20 14.22
C ALA A 14 -21.51 35.74 14.74
N GLY A 15 -22.67 35.51 15.34
CA GLY A 15 -23.07 34.16 15.79
C GLY A 15 -23.18 33.16 14.62
N LEU A 16 -23.80 33.57 13.52
CA LEU A 16 -23.90 32.73 12.30
C LEU A 16 -22.54 32.42 11.68
N ALA A 17 -21.62 33.40 11.68
CA ALA A 17 -20.26 33.22 11.16
C ALA A 17 -19.49 32.16 12.00
N MET A 18 -19.60 32.19 13.33
CA MET A 18 -18.97 31.20 14.21
C MET A 18 -19.54 29.80 14.01
N MET A 19 -20.85 29.65 13.81
CA MET A 19 -21.45 28.33 13.53
C MET A 19 -20.95 27.73 12.23
N ARG A 20 -20.75 28.51 11.18
CA ARG A 20 -20.20 28.05 9.90
C ARG A 20 -18.75 27.57 10.04
N GLN A 21 -17.92 28.25 10.82
CA GLN A 21 -16.54 27.86 11.08
C GLN A 21 -16.46 26.51 11.83
N MET A 22 -17.34 26.26 12.79
CA MET A 22 -17.38 24.97 13.50
C MET A 22 -17.73 23.82 12.56
N GLY A 23 -18.68 24.00 11.64
CA GLY A 23 -19.06 22.97 10.67
C GLY A 23 -17.91 22.55 9.75
N THR A 24 -17.13 23.51 9.25
CA THR A 24 -15.96 23.20 8.41
C THR A 24 -14.84 22.52 9.21
N GLY A 25 -14.59 22.96 10.45
CA GLY A 25 -13.60 22.35 11.33
C GLY A 25 -13.89 20.86 11.62
N ILE A 26 -15.14 20.55 11.92
CA ILE A 26 -15.57 19.14 12.17
C ILE A 26 -15.39 18.29 10.91
N SER A 27 -15.74 18.81 9.74
CA SER A 27 -15.57 18.09 8.48
C SER A 27 -14.10 17.81 8.17
N VAL A 28 -13.21 18.79 8.36
CA VAL A 28 -11.76 18.61 8.17
C VAL A 28 -11.19 17.62 9.17
N ALA A 29 -11.54 17.73 10.45
CA ALA A 29 -11.10 16.82 11.49
C ALA A 29 -11.54 15.36 11.19
N GLY A 30 -12.77 15.16 10.72
CA GLY A 30 -13.29 13.86 10.31
C GLY A 30 -12.50 13.25 9.15
N ASN A 31 -12.16 14.06 8.14
CA ASN A 31 -11.36 13.60 7.01
C ASN A 31 -9.91 13.25 7.40
N VAL A 32 -9.30 14.01 8.31
CA VAL A 32 -7.96 13.72 8.84
C VAL A 32 -7.98 12.45 9.67
N ALA A 33 -8.93 12.30 10.57
CA ALA A 33 -9.10 11.09 11.39
C ALA A 33 -9.29 9.84 10.51
N PHE A 34 -10.10 9.95 9.45
CA PHE A 34 -10.25 8.86 8.48
C PHE A 34 -8.93 8.50 7.80
N LYS A 35 -8.16 9.48 7.31
CA LYS A 35 -6.86 9.24 6.67
C LYS A 35 -5.88 8.55 7.62
N GLN A 36 -5.81 8.98 8.87
CA GLN A 36 -4.95 8.36 9.88
C GLN A 36 -5.36 6.92 10.15
N ASN A 37 -6.67 6.68 10.31
CA ASN A 37 -7.20 5.34 10.50
C ASN A 37 -6.93 4.45 9.28
N ALA A 38 -7.17 4.92 8.06
CA ALA A 38 -6.91 4.16 6.84
C ALA A 38 -5.42 3.83 6.67
N THR A 39 -4.50 4.72 7.04
CA THR A 39 -3.06 4.46 7.02
C THR A 39 -2.69 3.38 8.04
N SER A 40 -3.17 3.49 9.28
CA SER A 40 -2.92 2.48 10.31
C SER A 40 -3.51 1.11 9.93
N THR A 41 -4.70 1.08 9.34
CA THR A 41 -5.33 -0.16 8.86
C THR A 41 -4.57 -0.73 7.65
N SER A 42 -3.97 0.12 6.80
CA SER A 42 -3.16 -0.35 5.67
C SER A 42 -1.88 -1.08 6.10
N ASP A 43 -1.30 -0.70 7.25
CA ASP A 43 -0.12 -1.37 7.81
C ASP A 43 -0.45 -2.83 8.18
N VAL A 44 -1.65 -3.09 8.67
CA VAL A 44 -2.14 -4.47 8.91
C VAL A 44 -2.17 -5.26 7.59
N GLY A 45 -2.58 -4.63 6.49
CA GLY A 45 -2.56 -5.23 5.16
C GLY A 45 -1.14 -5.54 4.68
N VAL A 46 -0.19 -4.66 4.90
CA VAL A 46 1.23 -4.85 4.57
C VAL A 46 1.83 -6.00 5.39
N GLU A 47 1.56 -6.05 6.70
CA GLU A 47 2.05 -7.13 7.56
C GLU A 47 1.44 -8.49 7.20
N ALA A 48 0.16 -8.53 6.84
CA ALA A 48 -0.48 -9.76 6.36
C ALA A 48 0.16 -10.25 5.03
N ALA A 49 0.42 -9.33 4.11
CA ALA A 49 1.13 -9.63 2.87
C ALA A 49 2.54 -10.16 3.13
N ARG A 50 3.28 -9.51 4.03
CA ARG A 50 4.62 -9.92 4.45
C ARG A 50 4.61 -11.30 5.09
N ALA A 51 3.70 -11.55 6.02
CA ALA A 51 3.57 -12.84 6.70
C ALA A 51 3.29 -13.97 5.71
N TRP A 52 2.47 -13.71 4.69
CA TRP A 52 2.22 -14.68 3.64
C TRP A 52 3.47 -14.94 2.79
N PHE A 53 4.11 -13.89 2.33
CA PHE A 53 5.23 -13.96 1.39
C PHE A 53 6.49 -14.62 2.01
N VAL A 54 6.81 -14.35 3.28
CA VAL A 54 8.04 -14.86 3.95
C VAL A 54 8.05 -16.39 4.07
N VAL A 55 6.88 -17.01 4.15
CA VAL A 55 6.77 -18.47 4.30
C VAL A 55 6.74 -19.21 2.95
N GLN A 56 6.67 -18.48 1.82
CA GLN A 56 6.59 -19.11 0.51
C GLN A 56 7.97 -19.58 0.02
N PRO A 57 8.05 -20.81 -0.54
CA PRO A 57 9.25 -21.26 -1.24
C PRO A 57 9.52 -20.39 -2.48
N THR A 58 10.79 -20.16 -2.81
CA THR A 58 11.18 -19.35 -3.97
C THR A 58 10.51 -19.82 -5.27
N ALA A 59 10.42 -21.13 -5.49
CA ALA A 59 9.80 -21.72 -6.67
C ALA A 59 8.29 -21.33 -6.81
N VAL A 60 7.60 -21.11 -5.71
CA VAL A 60 6.19 -20.66 -5.73
C VAL A 60 6.10 -19.19 -6.14
N LEU A 61 7.10 -18.40 -5.76
CA LEU A 61 7.18 -16.97 -6.09
C LEU A 61 7.63 -16.68 -7.54
N GLU A 62 7.96 -17.72 -8.31
CA GLU A 62 8.31 -17.59 -9.73
C GLU A 62 7.10 -17.51 -10.66
N SER A 63 5.91 -17.84 -10.18
CA SER A 63 4.68 -17.85 -10.94
C SER A 63 3.59 -16.96 -10.31
N ASN A 64 2.62 -16.56 -11.14
CA ASN A 64 1.48 -15.79 -10.64
C ASN A 64 0.54 -16.68 -9.81
N LEU A 65 0.13 -16.18 -8.66
CA LEU A 65 -0.83 -16.79 -7.75
C LEU A 65 -2.00 -15.83 -7.49
N PRO A 66 -2.84 -15.59 -8.50
CA PRO A 66 -3.90 -14.62 -8.38
C PRO A 66 -4.83 -14.87 -7.18
N ALA A 67 -5.18 -16.10 -6.85
CA ALA A 67 -6.04 -16.42 -5.71
C ALA A 67 -5.49 -15.93 -4.35
N GLN A 68 -4.18 -15.68 -4.26
CA GLN A 68 -3.51 -15.13 -3.08
C GLN A 68 -3.12 -13.65 -3.27
N GLY A 69 -3.56 -13.01 -4.35
CA GLY A 69 -3.18 -11.65 -4.67
C GLY A 69 -1.70 -11.46 -5.02
N TYR A 70 -1.02 -12.53 -5.45
CA TYR A 70 0.41 -12.49 -5.78
C TYR A 70 0.65 -12.52 -7.30
N TYR A 71 1.55 -11.66 -7.75
CA TYR A 71 1.99 -11.56 -9.14
C TYR A 71 3.52 -11.53 -9.23
N ALA A 72 4.07 -12.47 -9.97
CA ALA A 72 5.51 -12.65 -10.13
C ALA A 72 6.13 -11.60 -11.08
N THR A 73 5.36 -10.65 -11.56
CA THR A 73 5.81 -9.58 -12.45
C THR A 73 5.22 -8.23 -12.03
N TRP A 74 5.86 -7.14 -12.43
CA TRP A 74 5.39 -5.80 -12.10
C TRP A 74 4.16 -5.35 -12.91
N SER A 75 3.90 -5.96 -14.07
CA SER A 75 2.90 -5.51 -15.03
C SER A 75 1.47 -5.94 -14.70
N PRO A 76 1.15 -7.21 -14.49
CA PRO A 76 -0.16 -7.61 -14.00
C PRO A 76 -0.34 -7.25 -12.53
N PRO A 77 -1.56 -6.97 -12.08
CA PRO A 77 -2.81 -6.96 -12.83
C PRO A 77 -3.13 -5.65 -13.55
N TRP A 78 -2.35 -4.62 -13.33
CA TRP A 78 -2.47 -3.36 -14.08
C TRP A 78 -1.21 -3.12 -14.89
N GLY A 79 -1.32 -2.57 -16.08
CA GLY A 79 -0.22 -2.33 -17.00
C GLY A 79 0.93 -1.47 -16.43
N PRO A 80 1.89 -1.05 -17.27
CA PRO A 80 3.11 -0.35 -16.84
C PRO A 80 2.86 0.97 -16.11
N THR A 81 1.73 1.61 -16.35
CA THR A 81 1.26 2.78 -15.60
C THR A 81 0.35 2.32 -14.47
N VAL A 82 0.95 2.07 -13.35
CA VAL A 82 0.31 1.47 -12.18
C VAL A 82 -0.60 2.47 -11.48
N ASP A 83 -1.86 2.54 -11.90
CA ASP A 83 -2.90 3.22 -11.10
C ASP A 83 -3.77 2.17 -10.38
N PRO A 84 -3.60 2.00 -9.05
CA PRO A 84 -4.40 1.05 -8.28
C PRO A 84 -5.90 1.37 -8.29
N ARG A 85 -6.29 2.58 -8.73
CA ARG A 85 -7.70 2.98 -8.83
C ARG A 85 -8.41 2.35 -10.03
N GLN A 86 -7.65 1.99 -11.07
CA GLN A 86 -8.19 1.40 -12.31
C GLN A 86 -8.34 -0.12 -12.20
N PHE A 87 -7.81 -0.70 -11.15
CA PHE A 87 -7.91 -2.13 -10.90
C PHE A 87 -9.27 -2.51 -10.33
N ASP A 88 -9.84 -3.59 -10.84
CA ASP A 88 -11.10 -4.12 -10.30
C ASP A 88 -10.83 -4.94 -9.03
N TRP A 89 -10.98 -4.29 -7.89
CA TRP A 89 -10.83 -4.89 -6.57
C TRP A 89 -12.01 -5.77 -6.16
N THR A 90 -13.10 -5.78 -6.93
CA THR A 90 -14.35 -6.45 -6.55
C THR A 90 -14.71 -7.64 -7.45
N GLY A 91 -14.18 -7.68 -8.66
CA GLY A 91 -14.60 -8.56 -9.75
C GLY A 91 -13.99 -9.95 -9.78
N GLY A 92 -13.61 -10.55 -8.65
CA GLY A 92 -12.98 -11.87 -8.63
C GLY A 92 -11.55 -11.86 -9.16
N ALA A 93 -11.04 -10.71 -9.50
CA ALA A 93 -9.62 -10.51 -9.68
C ALA A 93 -8.94 -10.70 -8.33
N ALA A 94 -7.99 -11.42 -8.35
CA ALA A 94 -7.24 -12.01 -7.34
C ALA A 94 -6.54 -10.98 -6.45
N THR A 95 -7.24 -10.63 -5.43
CA THR A 95 -6.76 -9.87 -4.29
C THR A 95 -6.89 -10.74 -3.05
N ALA A 96 -5.90 -10.68 -2.17
CA ALA A 96 -6.07 -11.26 -0.86
C ALA A 96 -6.80 -10.25 0.04
N THR A 97 -7.82 -10.71 0.73
CA THR A 97 -8.50 -9.94 1.77
C THR A 97 -7.85 -10.27 3.11
N VAL A 98 -7.47 -9.24 3.83
CA VAL A 98 -6.98 -9.41 5.20
C VAL A 98 -8.15 -9.88 6.05
N GLY A 99 -7.94 -10.95 6.78
CA GLY A 99 -8.91 -11.39 7.80
C GLY A 99 -9.13 -10.23 8.76
N ALA A 100 -10.35 -9.74 8.83
CA ALA A 100 -10.67 -8.59 9.63
C ALA A 100 -10.39 -8.89 11.12
N GLY A 101 -9.41 -8.21 11.69
CA GLY A 101 -9.26 -8.16 13.14
C GLY A 101 -10.51 -7.51 13.76
N ALA A 102 -10.81 -7.85 14.99
CA ALA A 102 -12.01 -7.34 15.67
C ALA A 102 -12.10 -5.79 15.67
N ALA A 103 -10.95 -5.11 15.68
CA ALA A 103 -10.88 -3.65 15.61
C ALA A 103 -11.28 -3.10 14.22
N ASP A 104 -10.90 -3.77 13.14
CA ASP A 104 -11.24 -3.36 11.78
C ASP A 104 -12.72 -3.54 11.48
N ILE A 105 -13.31 -4.62 11.97
CA ILE A 105 -14.76 -4.86 11.87
C ILE A 105 -15.52 -3.79 12.63
N ALA A 106 -15.07 -3.45 13.84
CA ALA A 106 -15.72 -2.44 14.67
C ALA A 106 -15.70 -1.04 14.05
N MET A 107 -14.67 -0.74 13.23
CA MET A 107 -14.53 0.52 12.51
C MET A 107 -15.16 0.49 11.10
N GLY A 108 -15.65 -0.67 10.64
CA GLY A 108 -16.25 -0.83 9.32
C GLY A 108 -15.27 -0.72 8.16
N ASN A 109 -13.98 -0.99 8.40
CA ASN A 109 -12.94 -1.02 7.38
C ASN A 109 -12.82 -2.41 6.75
N THR A 110 -12.54 -2.45 5.45
CA THR A 110 -12.16 -3.67 4.72
C THR A 110 -10.82 -3.44 4.06
N THR A 111 -9.86 -4.34 4.29
CA THR A 111 -8.52 -4.24 3.74
C THR A 111 -8.26 -5.36 2.76
N GLN A 112 -7.78 -5.00 1.57
CA GLN A 112 -7.34 -5.92 0.52
C GLN A 112 -5.92 -5.56 0.13
N TYR A 113 -5.14 -6.55 -0.31
CA TYR A 113 -3.79 -6.30 -0.80
C TYR A 113 -3.46 -7.10 -2.04
N ILE A 114 -2.46 -6.62 -2.76
CA ILE A 114 -1.82 -7.27 -3.89
C ILE A 114 -0.32 -7.17 -3.69
N ILE A 115 0.39 -8.25 -3.97
CA ILE A 115 1.84 -8.33 -3.95
C ILE A 115 2.32 -8.48 -5.39
N GLN A 116 3.25 -7.65 -5.81
CA GLN A 116 3.90 -7.73 -7.12
C GLN A 116 5.40 -7.84 -6.94
N ARG A 117 6.00 -8.88 -7.50
CA ARG A 117 7.46 -8.96 -7.63
C ARG A 117 7.90 -7.97 -8.71
N LEU A 118 8.90 -7.15 -8.42
CA LEU A 118 9.38 -6.14 -9.36
C LEU A 118 10.34 -6.75 -10.41
N CYS A 119 9.82 -7.74 -11.15
CA CYS A 119 10.48 -8.38 -12.27
C CYS A 119 9.67 -8.22 -13.55
N GLN A 120 10.33 -8.26 -14.71
CA GLN A 120 9.68 -8.09 -16.01
C GLN A 120 8.89 -9.34 -16.40
N ASN A 121 9.46 -10.52 -16.17
CA ASN A 121 8.87 -11.81 -16.55
C ASN A 121 8.62 -12.70 -15.33
N THR A 122 7.81 -13.72 -15.50
CA THR A 122 7.69 -14.84 -14.55
C THR A 122 8.93 -15.75 -14.67
N GLY A 123 9.20 -16.57 -13.66
CA GLY A 123 10.33 -17.49 -13.66
C GLY A 123 11.42 -17.12 -12.66
N PRO A 124 12.53 -17.87 -12.65
CA PRO A 124 13.64 -17.67 -11.72
C PRO A 124 14.28 -16.29 -11.86
N VAL A 125 14.69 -15.68 -10.75
CA VAL A 125 15.39 -14.38 -10.76
C VAL A 125 16.77 -14.47 -11.41
N GLN A 126 17.40 -15.62 -11.35
CA GLN A 126 18.73 -15.87 -11.88
C GLN A 126 18.76 -16.26 -13.37
N ASP A 127 17.61 -16.22 -14.04
CA ASP A 127 17.56 -16.44 -15.47
C ASP A 127 18.14 -15.22 -16.17
N GLY A 128 19.14 -15.41 -17.06
CA GLY A 128 19.83 -14.33 -17.77
C GLY A 128 18.94 -13.45 -18.66
N ALA A 129 17.68 -13.87 -18.91
CA ALA A 129 16.66 -13.10 -19.60
C ALA A 129 15.75 -12.32 -18.65
N GLN A 130 15.92 -12.48 -17.34
CA GLN A 130 15.07 -11.84 -16.33
C GLN A 130 15.64 -10.48 -15.95
N VAL A 131 14.81 -9.46 -15.96
CA VAL A 131 15.14 -8.12 -15.47
C VAL A 131 14.28 -7.85 -14.25
N CYS A 132 14.92 -7.74 -13.09
CA CYS A 132 14.27 -7.40 -11.85
C CYS A 132 14.86 -6.10 -11.29
N SER A 133 14.06 -5.36 -10.52
CA SER A 133 14.59 -4.40 -9.57
C SER A 133 15.04 -5.19 -8.35
N ASP A 134 16.33 -5.28 -8.14
CA ASP A 134 16.97 -6.03 -7.08
C ASP A 134 17.91 -5.15 -6.25
N LEU A 135 18.18 -5.60 -5.04
CA LEU A 135 19.35 -5.17 -4.31
C LEU A 135 20.53 -5.88 -4.97
N GLU A 136 21.28 -5.16 -5.76
CA GLU A 136 22.61 -5.60 -6.12
C GLU A 136 23.41 -5.71 -4.82
N ASP A 137 23.52 -6.93 -4.29
CA ASP A 137 24.36 -7.17 -3.12
C ASP A 137 25.77 -6.82 -3.54
N ASP A 138 26.31 -5.76 -2.93
CA ASP A 138 27.61 -5.14 -3.20
C ASP A 138 28.80 -6.10 -2.93
N THR A 139 28.53 -7.41 -2.82
CA THR A 139 29.53 -8.48 -2.72
C THR A 139 30.34 -8.62 -4.00
N THR A 140 29.88 -8.05 -5.13
CA THR A 140 30.67 -7.94 -6.36
C THR A 140 31.65 -6.76 -6.35
N ARG A 141 31.47 -5.78 -5.46
CA ARG A 141 32.47 -4.77 -5.21
C ARG A 141 33.61 -5.41 -4.44
N GLU A 142 34.74 -5.50 -5.08
CA GLU A 142 36.02 -5.96 -4.55
C GLU A 142 36.34 -5.28 -3.21
N ARG A 143 35.73 -5.75 -2.12
CA ARG A 143 36.21 -5.42 -0.78
C ARG A 143 37.45 -6.24 -0.54
N GLY A 144 38.56 -5.75 -1.12
CA GLY A 144 39.91 -5.93 -0.57
C GLY A 144 40.31 -7.32 -0.11
N SER A 145 39.92 -8.40 -0.81
CA SER A 145 40.65 -9.65 -0.68
C SER A 145 41.95 -9.49 -1.47
N LEU A 146 43.03 -9.31 -0.76
CA LEU A 146 44.38 -9.30 -1.32
C LEU A 146 44.79 -10.65 -1.90
N ASP A 147 43.91 -11.68 -1.76
CA ASP A 147 44.13 -13.02 -2.25
C ASP A 147 43.19 -13.32 -3.40
N GLY A 148 43.69 -13.25 -4.64
CA GLY A 148 42.95 -13.53 -5.88
C GLY A 148 42.52 -14.99 -6.04
N SER A 149 42.69 -15.84 -5.02
CA SER A 149 42.36 -17.27 -5.05
C SER A 149 41.07 -17.64 -4.31
N SER A 150 40.41 -16.67 -3.64
CA SER A 150 39.16 -16.96 -2.94
C SER A 150 38.01 -17.19 -3.94
N PRO A 151 37.25 -18.28 -3.81
CA PRO A 151 36.10 -18.54 -4.68
C PRO A 151 35.08 -17.38 -4.47
N ARG A 152 34.76 -16.72 -5.58
CA ARG A 152 33.69 -15.67 -5.57
C ARG A 152 32.38 -16.32 -5.22
N LEU A 153 31.72 -15.81 -4.19
CA LEU A 153 30.34 -16.19 -3.91
C LEU A 153 29.45 -15.73 -5.07
N PRO A 154 28.54 -16.57 -5.54
CA PRO A 154 27.61 -16.15 -6.58
C PRO A 154 26.79 -14.95 -6.07
N PRO A 155 26.50 -13.95 -6.94
CA PRO A 155 25.66 -12.82 -6.53
C PRO A 155 24.29 -13.32 -6.07
N SER A 156 23.86 -12.84 -4.92
CA SER A 156 22.56 -13.16 -4.39
C SER A 156 21.58 -12.09 -4.88
N PHE A 157 20.79 -12.41 -5.90
CA PHE A 157 19.76 -11.54 -6.41
C PHE A 157 18.50 -11.68 -5.53
N LYS A 158 18.13 -10.62 -4.83
CA LYS A 158 16.88 -10.53 -4.08
C LYS A 158 15.99 -9.49 -4.76
N PRO A 159 14.92 -9.92 -5.43
CA PRO A 159 14.00 -8.98 -6.06
C PRO A 159 13.21 -8.22 -5.02
N TYR A 160 12.93 -6.95 -5.30
CA TYR A 160 11.98 -6.18 -4.52
C TYR A 160 10.55 -6.62 -4.79
N PHE A 161 9.72 -6.48 -3.77
CA PHE A 161 8.29 -6.73 -3.83
C PHE A 161 7.54 -5.44 -3.54
N ARG A 162 6.55 -5.12 -4.36
CA ARG A 162 5.63 -4.02 -4.13
C ARG A 162 4.34 -4.56 -3.56
N VAL A 163 4.00 -4.14 -2.36
CA VAL A 163 2.71 -4.41 -1.75
C VAL A 163 1.82 -3.18 -1.93
N THR A 164 0.68 -3.37 -2.56
CA THR A 164 -0.36 -2.34 -2.68
C THR A 164 -1.54 -2.76 -1.84
N THR A 165 -1.88 -1.96 -0.84
CA THR A 165 -3.07 -2.16 0.00
C THR A 165 -4.16 -1.19 -0.38
N ARG A 166 -5.40 -1.68 -0.36
CA ARG A 166 -6.63 -0.89 -0.49
C ARG A 166 -7.42 -1.01 0.78
N VAL A 167 -7.73 0.11 1.39
CA VAL A 167 -8.60 0.19 2.56
C VAL A 167 -9.89 0.87 2.16
N VAL A 168 -11.02 0.19 2.37
CA VAL A 168 -12.37 0.73 2.20
C VAL A 168 -12.93 0.98 3.57
N GLY A 169 -13.20 2.23 3.87
CA GLY A 169 -13.77 2.65 5.15
C GLY A 169 -15.25 3.02 5.06
N PRO A 170 -15.82 3.52 6.15
CA PRO A 170 -17.19 3.98 6.20
C PRO A 170 -17.51 4.98 5.10
N ARG A 171 -18.76 4.98 4.62
CA ARG A 171 -19.26 5.84 3.53
C ARG A 171 -18.52 5.64 2.20
N ASN A 172 -18.02 4.43 1.95
CA ASN A 172 -17.29 4.08 0.72
C ASN A 172 -16.06 4.96 0.45
N THR A 173 -15.41 5.43 1.52
CA THR A 173 -14.13 6.12 1.43
C THR A 173 -13.04 5.11 1.12
N VAL A 174 -12.17 5.39 0.14
CA VAL A 174 -11.12 4.47 -0.30
C VAL A 174 -9.77 5.13 -0.13
N SER A 175 -8.82 4.38 0.43
CA SER A 175 -7.41 4.77 0.53
C SER A 175 -6.54 3.68 -0.07
N PHE A 176 -5.43 4.09 -0.69
CA PHE A 176 -4.41 3.19 -1.21
C PHE A 176 -3.06 3.53 -0.59
N THR A 177 -2.32 2.50 -0.22
CA THR A 177 -0.94 2.62 0.28
C THR A 177 -0.07 1.65 -0.49
N GLN A 178 1.13 2.07 -0.86
CA GLN A 178 2.12 1.21 -1.51
C GLN A 178 3.40 1.21 -0.69
N VAL A 179 3.95 0.02 -0.50
CA VAL A 179 5.21 -0.21 0.22
C VAL A 179 6.07 -1.14 -0.62
N ILE A 180 7.37 -0.89 -0.63
CA ILE A 180 8.37 -1.78 -1.24
C ILE A 180 9.03 -2.57 -0.12
N LEU A 181 9.08 -3.88 -0.28
CA LEU A 181 9.72 -4.84 0.63
C LEU A 181 10.92 -5.48 -0.08
N ASP A 182 11.95 -5.83 0.69
CA ASP A 182 13.16 -6.56 0.31
C ASP A 182 13.23 -7.94 0.96
#